data_7116b6ded981db72ec0ca9908a8e6505
#
_entry.id   7116b6ded981db72ec0ca9908a8e6505
#
_cell.length_a   1.000
_cell.length_b   1.000
_cell.length_c   1.000
_cell.angle_alpha   90.00
_cell.angle_beta   90.00
_cell.angle_gamma   90.00
#
_symmetry.space_group_name_H-M   'P 1'
#
loop_
_entity.id
_entity.type
_entity.pdbx_description
1 polymer ?
#
loop_
_entity_poly.entity_id
_entity_poly.type
_entity_poly.pdbx_seq_one_letter_code
_entity_poly.pdbx_strand_id
1 'polypeptide(L)' 'MDPLVIEAGERDAEEIIAALESGRRVVVRTEFLDSEHEVTLRYDDGTFYCDTPTRLHRHQERAEMLECLRKQGYAAE' A
#
# COMPACT_ATOMS: atom_id res chain seq x y z
N MET A 1 -4.52 -6.40 -15.61
CA MET A 1 -4.08 -7.24 -14.46
C MET A 1 -4.95 -6.94 -13.26
N ASP A 2 -5.46 -7.99 -12.61
CA ASP A 2 -6.31 -7.80 -11.45
C ASP A 2 -5.50 -7.28 -10.26
N PRO A 3 -6.09 -6.42 -9.42
CA PRO A 3 -5.38 -5.95 -8.25
C PRO A 3 -5.10 -7.07 -7.26
N LEU A 4 -3.99 -6.94 -6.55
CA LEU A 4 -3.65 -7.85 -5.46
C LEU A 4 -4.36 -7.35 -4.21
N VAL A 5 -5.28 -8.15 -3.67
CA VAL A 5 -6.00 -7.78 -2.46
C VAL A 5 -5.39 -8.53 -1.28
N ILE A 6 -4.95 -7.78 -0.28
CA ILE A 6 -4.30 -8.36 0.91
C ILE A 6 -4.88 -7.74 2.18
N GLU A 7 -4.68 -8.44 3.30
CA GLU A 7 -5.00 -7.89 4.61
C GLU A 7 -3.81 -7.12 5.16
N ALA A 8 -4.07 -6.08 5.95
CA ALA A 8 -3.01 -5.32 6.59
C ALA A 8 -2.13 -6.27 7.41
N GLY A 9 -0.82 -6.23 7.18
CA GLY A 9 0.12 -7.09 7.88
C GLY A 9 0.30 -8.49 7.30
N GLU A 10 -0.37 -8.78 6.18
CA GLU A 10 -0.28 -10.10 5.55
C GLU A 10 1.05 -10.29 4.80
N ARG A 11 1.54 -9.24 4.19
CA ARG A 11 2.78 -9.27 3.39
C ARG A 11 3.74 -8.22 3.86
N ASP A 12 5.04 -8.46 3.66
CA ASP A 12 6.03 -7.47 4.07
C ASP A 12 6.09 -6.33 3.04
N ALA A 13 6.74 -5.23 3.44
CA ALA A 13 6.78 -4.03 2.62
C ALA A 13 7.51 -4.25 1.29
N GLU A 14 8.56 -5.07 1.29
CA GLU A 14 9.30 -5.36 0.07
C GLU A 14 8.44 -6.09 -0.96
N GLU A 15 7.63 -7.04 -0.51
CA GLU A 15 6.74 -7.78 -1.40
C GLU A 15 5.68 -6.86 -2.01
N ILE A 16 5.14 -5.94 -1.20
CA ILE A 16 4.15 -4.99 -1.68
C ILE A 16 4.77 -4.07 -2.73
N ILE A 17 5.97 -3.54 -2.44
CA ILE A 17 6.68 -2.66 -3.37
C ILE A 17 6.98 -3.38 -4.68
N ALA A 18 7.41 -4.64 -4.61
CA ALA A 18 7.71 -5.41 -5.81
C ALA A 18 6.47 -5.57 -6.71
N ALA A 19 5.31 -5.82 -6.09
CA ALA A 19 4.06 -5.93 -6.84
C ALA A 19 3.70 -4.60 -7.51
N LEU A 20 3.87 -3.50 -6.78
CA LEU A 20 3.60 -2.17 -7.32
C LEU A 20 4.53 -1.84 -8.49
N GLU A 21 5.81 -2.14 -8.35
CA GLU A 21 6.80 -1.85 -9.39
C GLU A 21 6.57 -2.69 -10.65
N SER A 22 5.88 -3.82 -10.52
CA SER A 22 5.53 -4.63 -11.67
C SER A 22 4.29 -4.09 -12.41
N GLY A 23 3.70 -3.01 -11.89
CA GLY A 23 2.53 -2.40 -12.50
C GLY A 23 1.20 -2.86 -11.92
N ARG A 24 1.24 -3.64 -10.85
CA ARG A 24 0.03 -4.17 -10.23
C ARG A 24 -0.44 -3.26 -9.10
N ARG A 25 -1.74 -3.01 -9.05
CA ARG A 25 -2.32 -2.30 -7.91
C ARG A 25 -2.44 -3.26 -6.74
N VAL A 26 -2.28 -2.71 -5.53
CA VAL A 26 -2.43 -3.49 -4.30
C VAL A 26 -3.51 -2.82 -3.46
N VAL A 27 -4.51 -3.61 -3.07
CA VAL A 27 -5.58 -3.13 -2.20
C VAL A 27 -5.34 -3.76 -0.83
N VAL A 28 -5.12 -2.92 0.17
CA VAL A 28 -4.90 -3.37 1.53
C VAL A 28 -6.18 -3.18 2.33
N ARG A 29 -6.69 -4.26 2.90
CA ARG A 29 -7.86 -4.19 3.77
C ARG A 29 -7.40 -4.02 5.20
N THR A 30 -7.94 -3.01 5.85
CA THR A 30 -7.59 -2.70 7.23
C THR A 30 -8.86 -2.52 8.03
N GLU A 31 -8.81 -2.84 9.31
CA GLU A 31 -9.95 -2.68 10.21
C GLU A 31 -9.61 -1.63 11.26
N PHE A 32 -10.52 -0.68 11.42
CA PHE A 32 -10.33 0.40 12.38
C PHE A 32 -11.68 0.77 12.98
N LEU A 33 -11.77 0.76 14.31
CA LEU A 33 -13.00 1.07 15.05
C LEU A 33 -14.21 0.27 14.55
N ASP A 34 -14.01 -1.03 14.40
CA ASP A 34 -15.05 -1.97 13.93
C ASP A 34 -15.55 -1.69 12.52
N SER A 35 -14.83 -0.86 11.77
CA SER A 35 -15.14 -0.59 10.37
C SER A 35 -14.01 -1.08 9.48
N GLU A 36 -14.38 -1.69 8.36
CA GLU A 36 -13.42 -2.16 7.40
C GLU A 36 -13.14 -1.06 6.38
N HIS A 37 -11.88 -0.80 6.12
CA HIS A 37 -11.44 0.20 5.16
C HIS A 37 -10.52 -0.43 4.14
N GLU A 38 -10.48 0.14 2.94
CA GLU A 38 -9.56 -0.30 1.91
C GLU A 38 -8.64 0.85 1.53
N VAL A 39 -7.36 0.54 1.40
CA VAL A 39 -6.35 1.48 0.95
C VAL A 39 -5.82 0.96 -0.37
N THR A 40 -5.89 1.79 -1.41
CA THR A 40 -5.41 1.40 -2.72
C THR A 40 -4.00 1.95 -2.94
N LEU A 41 -3.09 1.05 -3.25
CA LEU A 41 -1.71 1.39 -3.53
C LEU A 41 -1.44 1.22 -5.02
N ARG A 42 -0.68 2.13 -5.61
CA ARG A 42 -0.27 2.01 -7.01
C ARG A 42 1.06 2.72 -7.24
N TYR A 43 1.71 2.36 -8.32
CA TYR A 43 2.96 2.98 -8.74
C TYR A 43 2.78 3.42 -10.19
N ASP A 44 3.04 4.69 -10.46
CA ASP A 44 2.89 5.24 -11.78
C ASP A 44 3.92 6.35 -12.02
N ASP A 45 4.66 6.22 -13.11
CA ASP A 45 5.62 7.23 -13.55
C ASP A 45 6.58 7.68 -12.44
N GLY A 46 7.14 6.72 -11.73
CA GLY A 46 8.14 6.99 -10.70
C GLY A 46 7.58 7.43 -9.35
N THR A 47 6.25 7.43 -9.20
CA THR A 47 5.62 7.86 -7.96
C THR A 47 4.75 6.75 -7.38
N PHE A 48 4.91 6.50 -6.08
CA PHE A 48 4.06 5.57 -5.35
C PHE A 48 2.90 6.33 -4.73
N TYR A 49 1.70 5.81 -4.88
CA TYR A 49 0.49 6.43 -4.36
C TYR A 49 -0.14 5.53 -3.32
N CYS A 50 -0.58 6.13 -2.24
CA CYS A 50 -1.31 5.47 -1.17
C CYS A 50 -2.62 6.21 -0.99
N ASP A 51 -3.70 5.69 -1.57
CA ASP A 51 -5.01 6.32 -1.56
C ASP A 51 -5.83 5.76 -0.40
N THR A 52 -5.96 6.56 0.65
CA THR A 52 -6.76 6.20 1.81
C THR A 52 -8.13 6.87 1.72
N PRO A 53 -9.11 6.44 2.55
CA PRO A 53 -10.43 7.10 2.53
C PRO A 53 -10.42 8.60 2.84
N THR A 54 -9.38 9.08 3.52
CA THR A 54 -9.33 10.48 3.96
C THR A 54 -8.27 11.33 3.28
N ARG A 55 -7.27 10.73 2.65
CA ARG A 55 -6.22 11.49 1.98
C ARG A 55 -5.41 10.65 1.01
N LEU A 56 -4.75 11.30 0.08
CA LEU A 56 -3.87 10.67 -0.87
C LEU A 56 -2.42 11.02 -0.50
N HIS A 57 -1.61 9.99 -0.24
CA HIS A 57 -0.18 10.16 0.03
C HIS A 57 0.60 9.83 -1.23
N ARG A 58 1.63 10.61 -1.50
CA ARG A 58 2.52 10.40 -2.65
C ARG A 58 3.96 10.33 -2.17
N HIS A 59 4.70 9.35 -2.67
CA HIS A 59 6.11 9.18 -2.32
C HIS A 59 6.90 8.94 -3.59
N GLN A 60 7.95 9.72 -3.81
CA GLN A 60 8.79 9.57 -4.99
C GLN A 60 9.99 8.67 -4.72
N GLU A 61 10.27 8.39 -3.45
CA GLU A 61 11.38 7.54 -3.07
C GLU A 61 10.87 6.20 -2.58
N ARG A 62 11.52 5.12 -3.05
CA ARG A 62 11.15 3.77 -2.63
C ARG A 62 11.26 3.62 -1.11
N ALA A 63 12.31 4.19 -0.51
CA ALA A 63 12.51 4.12 0.93
C ALA A 63 11.39 4.80 1.70
N GLU A 64 10.87 5.91 1.18
CA GLU A 64 9.76 6.62 1.82
C GLU A 64 8.47 5.79 1.79
N MET A 65 8.24 5.11 0.68
CA MET A 65 7.05 4.26 0.56
C MET A 65 7.15 3.06 1.49
N LEU A 66 8.34 2.45 1.59
CA LEU A 66 8.57 1.35 2.52
C LEU A 66 8.28 1.77 3.96
N GLU A 67 8.79 2.94 4.34
CA GLU A 67 8.56 3.46 5.68
C GLU A 67 7.08 3.73 5.93
N CYS A 68 6.38 4.30 4.94
CA CYS A 68 4.96 4.57 5.03
C CYS A 68 4.16 3.27 5.24
N LEU A 69 4.47 2.24 4.48
CA LEU A 69 3.78 0.96 4.59
C LEU A 69 3.94 0.34 5.98
N ARG A 70 5.15 0.43 6.54
CA ARG A 70 5.43 -0.09 7.87
C ARG A 70 4.78 0.75 8.97
N LYS A 71 4.89 2.06 8.84
CA LYS A 71 4.37 3.00 9.84
C LYS A 71 2.85 2.96 9.92
N GLN A 72 2.17 2.80 8.79
CA GLN A 72 0.72 2.75 8.76
C GLN A 72 0.17 1.36 9.10
N GLY A 73 1.04 0.37 9.22
CA GLY A 73 0.60 -0.98 9.54
C GLY A 73 0.05 -1.76 8.36
N TYR A 74 0.25 -1.28 7.15
CA TYR A 74 -0.21 -1.99 5.94
C TYR A 74 0.67 -3.18 5.63
N ALA A 75 1.92 -3.12 6.00
CA ALA A 75 2.89 -4.18 5.77
C ALA A 75 3.32 -4.83 7.07
N ALA A 76 3.68 -6.10 6.99
CA ALA A 76 4.22 -6.85 8.12
C ALA A 76 5.72 -6.62 8.19
N GLU A 77 6.17 -5.51 8.64
CA GLU A 77 7.61 -5.25 8.80
C GLU A 77 8.41 -5.26 7.48
#